data_164d0039943dd1ea660ab8345bb0c97a
#
_entry.id   164d0039943dd1ea660ab8345bb0c97a
#
_cell.length_a   1.000
_cell.length_b   1.000
_cell.length_c   1.000
_cell.angle_alpha   90.00
_cell.angle_beta   90.00
_cell.angle_gamma   90.00
#
_symmetry.space_group_name_H-M   'P 1'
#
loop_
_entity.id
_entity.type
_entity.pdbx_description
1 polymer ?
#
loop_
_entity_poly.entity_id
_entity_poly.type
_entity_poly.pdbx_seq_one_letter_code
_entity_poly.pdbx_strand_id
1 'polypeptide(L)'
;HNNGQITTLLAPLYAGASTIIIKGKISLYAFWFLVNEYQATWTSVMASILSILLSLPNERKDNSLTAILCGGQILTRSVQEQFEKRFKVPIFEGYGLTETTSFSCINNYPAESRKIGSIGKPLQINEMSILDEDSQEVEENIEGEICIRGYNVASGYLGDTKTNHAFRNGWFHSGDYGRRDGDGNFYFHGRKDSLIIKGGENVYPAELENVLYNHPDIDECAVIGIPDELLGENICAFVKIKGKAQLTENDLKKFCKNKITSYKQPKKIIIINNLVDLNEIPKGPTKKILYRKLKEYYRNSF
;
A
#
# COMPACT_ATOMS: atom_id res chain seq x y z
N HIS A 1 -10.03 -10.46 -7.63
CA HIS A 1 -8.80 -9.71 -7.88
C HIS A 1 -7.85 -10.51 -8.74
N ASN A 2 -7.22 -9.89 -9.73
CA ASN A 2 -6.30 -10.57 -10.62
C ASN A 2 -5.06 -11.10 -9.88
N ASN A 3 -4.58 -10.45 -8.82
CA ASN A 3 -3.51 -10.98 -7.98
C ASN A 3 -3.83 -12.41 -7.48
N GLY A 4 -4.99 -12.63 -6.89
CA GLY A 4 -5.40 -13.96 -6.45
C GLY A 4 -5.49 -14.97 -7.60
N GLN A 5 -6.03 -14.56 -8.75
CA GLN A 5 -6.16 -15.43 -9.91
C GLN A 5 -4.81 -15.75 -10.54
N ILE A 6 -3.98 -14.76 -10.79
CA ILE A 6 -2.70 -14.97 -11.48
C ILE A 6 -1.68 -15.57 -10.53
N THR A 7 -1.43 -14.93 -9.38
CA THR A 7 -0.29 -15.26 -8.54
C THR A 7 -0.54 -16.49 -7.67
N THR A 8 -1.76 -16.69 -7.15
CA THR A 8 -2.03 -17.79 -6.21
C THR A 8 -2.77 -18.97 -6.83
N LEU A 9 -3.28 -18.84 -8.05
CA LEU A 9 -3.93 -19.95 -8.76
C LEU A 9 -3.16 -20.34 -10.02
N LEU A 10 -3.07 -19.47 -11.02
CA LEU A 10 -2.55 -19.85 -12.33
C LEU A 10 -1.03 -20.09 -12.32
N ALA A 11 -0.26 -19.22 -11.67
CA ALA A 11 1.20 -19.36 -11.65
C ALA A 11 1.67 -20.64 -10.94
N PRO A 12 1.15 -21.01 -9.75
CA PRO A 12 1.50 -22.30 -9.12
C PRO A 12 1.13 -23.49 -10.00
N LEU A 13 -0.06 -23.51 -10.57
CA LEU A 13 -0.49 -24.61 -11.44
C LEU A 13 0.39 -24.73 -12.69
N TYR A 14 0.74 -23.59 -13.30
CA TYR A 14 1.68 -23.57 -14.43
C TYR A 14 3.07 -24.10 -14.05
N ALA A 15 3.52 -23.82 -12.83
CA ALA A 15 4.79 -24.33 -12.30
C ALA A 15 4.72 -25.78 -11.80
N GLY A 16 3.58 -26.49 -11.98
CA GLY A 16 3.38 -27.87 -11.52
C GLY A 16 3.16 -28.00 -10.00
N ALA A 17 2.89 -26.91 -9.32
CA ALA A 17 2.57 -26.90 -7.89
C ALA A 17 1.06 -27.08 -7.63
N SER A 18 0.71 -27.30 -6.36
CA SER A 18 -0.69 -27.39 -5.90
C SER A 18 -1.17 -26.06 -5.34
N THR A 19 -2.46 -25.80 -5.47
CA THR A 19 -3.11 -24.61 -4.90
C THR A 19 -4.26 -25.02 -4.00
N ILE A 20 -4.30 -24.43 -2.79
CA ILE A 20 -5.39 -24.63 -1.85
C ILE A 20 -6.44 -23.56 -2.10
N ILE A 21 -7.59 -23.94 -2.63
CA ILE A 21 -8.71 -23.05 -2.86
C ILE A 21 -9.67 -23.13 -1.69
N ILE A 22 -9.87 -22.00 -1.03
CA ILE A 22 -10.69 -21.90 0.15
C ILE A 22 -12.09 -21.44 -0.26
N LYS A 23 -13.12 -22.23 0.01
CA LYS A 23 -14.51 -21.90 -0.31
C LYS A 23 -15.15 -21.08 0.82
N GLY A 24 -15.71 -19.92 0.46
CA GLY A 24 -16.45 -19.06 1.38
C GLY A 24 -15.58 -18.07 2.18
N LYS A 25 -16.19 -17.41 3.14
CA LYS A 25 -15.47 -16.49 4.05
C LYS A 25 -14.71 -17.30 5.09
N ILE A 26 -13.42 -17.44 4.95
CA ILE A 26 -12.58 -18.01 5.98
C ILE A 26 -12.30 -16.97 7.04
N SER A 27 -12.46 -17.39 8.28
CA SER A 27 -11.92 -16.67 9.41
C SER A 27 -10.39 -16.68 9.32
N LEU A 28 -9.75 -15.52 9.46
CA LEU A 28 -8.30 -15.42 9.57
C LEU A 28 -7.75 -16.23 10.77
N TYR A 29 -8.60 -16.58 11.71
CA TYR A 29 -8.25 -17.53 12.80
C TYR A 29 -7.86 -18.92 12.28
N ALA A 30 -8.43 -19.35 11.14
CA ALA A 30 -8.08 -20.64 10.52
C ALA A 30 -6.82 -20.58 9.65
N PHE A 31 -6.23 -19.41 9.43
CA PHE A 31 -5.10 -19.23 8.51
C PHE A 31 -3.94 -20.20 8.84
N TRP A 32 -3.43 -20.15 10.07
CA TRP A 32 -2.29 -20.97 10.47
C TRP A 32 -2.64 -22.48 10.53
N PHE A 33 -3.88 -22.81 10.87
CA PHE A 33 -4.36 -24.19 10.79
C PHE A 33 -4.27 -24.71 9.36
N LEU A 34 -4.77 -23.97 8.39
CA LEU A 34 -4.75 -24.36 6.97
C LEU A 34 -3.32 -24.43 6.41
N VAL A 35 -2.47 -23.47 6.76
CA VAL A 35 -1.06 -23.50 6.37
C VAL A 35 -0.40 -24.80 6.82
N ASN A 36 -0.61 -25.20 8.06
CA ASN A 36 0.03 -26.39 8.62
C ASN A 36 -0.64 -27.69 8.15
N GLU A 37 -1.97 -27.73 8.05
CA GLU A 37 -2.71 -28.91 7.60
C GLU A 37 -2.33 -29.32 6.17
N TYR A 38 -2.23 -28.31 5.29
CA TYR A 38 -1.90 -28.54 3.89
C TYR A 38 -0.43 -28.34 3.56
N GLN A 39 0.42 -28.07 4.54
CA GLN A 39 1.86 -27.81 4.35
C GLN A 39 2.13 -26.76 3.27
N ALA A 40 1.35 -25.66 3.31
CA ALA A 40 1.49 -24.58 2.36
C ALA A 40 2.86 -23.91 2.51
N THR A 41 3.59 -23.75 1.40
CA THR A 41 4.96 -23.20 1.41
C THR A 41 4.99 -21.70 1.13
N TRP A 42 3.96 -21.15 0.50
CA TRP A 42 3.84 -19.71 0.28
C TRP A 42 2.40 -19.25 0.12
N THR A 43 2.19 -17.95 0.26
CA THR A 43 0.88 -17.31 0.05
C THR A 43 1.06 -15.87 -0.42
N SER A 44 -0.02 -15.27 -0.94
CA SER A 44 -0.07 -13.84 -1.23
C SER A 44 -1.18 -13.18 -0.42
N VAL A 45 -0.84 -12.11 0.30
CA VAL A 45 -1.77 -11.39 1.16
C VAL A 45 -1.58 -9.87 1.05
N MET A 46 -2.58 -9.12 1.49
CA MET A 46 -2.46 -7.66 1.65
C MET A 46 -1.86 -7.33 3.02
N ALA A 47 -1.25 -6.14 3.15
CA ALA A 47 -0.65 -5.66 4.41
C ALA A 47 -1.64 -5.67 5.60
N SER A 48 -2.92 -5.35 5.36
CA SER A 48 -3.96 -5.43 6.37
C SER A 48 -4.17 -6.84 6.94
N ILE A 49 -3.97 -7.88 6.13
CA ILE A 49 -4.04 -9.28 6.61
C ILE A 49 -2.87 -9.59 7.52
N LEU A 50 -1.66 -9.14 7.18
CA LEU A 50 -0.48 -9.31 8.05
C LEU A 50 -0.70 -8.65 9.43
N SER A 51 -1.25 -7.44 9.45
CA SER A 51 -1.59 -6.74 10.69
C SER A 51 -2.60 -7.50 11.54
N ILE A 52 -3.64 -8.08 10.92
CA ILE A 52 -4.61 -8.91 11.62
C ILE A 52 -3.96 -10.19 12.18
N LEU A 53 -3.15 -10.87 11.36
CA LEU A 53 -2.44 -12.08 11.81
C LEU A 53 -1.48 -11.79 12.97
N LEU A 54 -0.86 -10.60 13.00
CA LEU A 54 -0.05 -10.14 14.14
C LEU A 54 -0.89 -9.93 15.41
N SER A 55 -2.14 -9.50 15.29
CA SER A 55 -3.02 -9.25 16.45
C SER A 55 -3.63 -10.54 17.02
N LEU A 56 -3.66 -11.62 16.22
CA LEU A 56 -4.24 -12.88 16.67
C LEU A 56 -3.30 -13.64 17.61
N PRO A 57 -3.85 -14.30 18.63
CA PRO A 57 -3.09 -15.24 19.42
C PRO A 57 -2.62 -16.39 18.51
N ASN A 58 -1.33 -16.64 18.48
CA ASN A 58 -0.77 -17.80 17.80
C ASN A 58 0.25 -18.45 18.72
N GLU A 59 -0.07 -19.65 19.17
CA GLU A 59 0.80 -20.46 20.02
C GLU A 59 1.78 -21.30 19.21
N ARG A 60 1.51 -21.50 17.91
CA ARG A 60 2.35 -22.32 17.04
C ARG A 60 3.49 -21.48 16.47
N LYS A 61 4.71 -21.81 16.86
CA LYS A 61 5.95 -21.18 16.34
C LYS A 61 6.39 -21.76 15.00
N ASP A 62 6.03 -23.01 14.74
CA ASP A 62 6.43 -23.73 13.53
C ASP A 62 5.32 -23.64 12.48
N ASN A 63 5.70 -23.25 11.28
CA ASN A 63 4.82 -23.21 10.12
C ASN A 63 5.62 -23.60 8.87
N SER A 64 4.90 -24.07 7.85
CA SER A 64 5.49 -24.54 6.58
C SER A 64 5.79 -23.41 5.57
N LEU A 65 5.39 -22.17 5.86
CA LEU A 65 5.62 -21.06 4.93
C LEU A 65 7.11 -20.71 4.82
N THR A 66 7.60 -20.65 3.62
CA THR A 66 8.94 -20.19 3.28
C THR A 66 8.97 -18.75 2.77
N ALA A 67 7.83 -18.24 2.30
CA ALA A 67 7.69 -16.88 1.79
C ALA A 67 6.24 -16.40 1.85
N ILE A 68 6.08 -15.07 2.00
CA ILE A 68 4.81 -14.38 1.78
C ILE A 68 5.02 -13.29 0.76
N LEU A 69 4.17 -13.25 -0.27
CA LEU A 69 4.10 -12.15 -1.21
C LEU A 69 3.06 -11.13 -0.70
N CYS A 70 3.46 -9.87 -0.55
CA CYS A 70 2.58 -8.82 -0.08
C CYS A 70 2.45 -7.72 -1.14
N GLY A 71 1.21 -7.31 -1.44
CA GLY A 71 0.96 -6.23 -2.39
C GLY A 71 -0.47 -5.70 -2.33
N GLY A 72 -0.74 -4.70 -3.16
CA GLY A 72 -2.07 -4.07 -3.27
C GLY A 72 -2.40 -3.05 -2.18
N GLN A 73 -1.57 -2.95 -1.14
CA GLN A 73 -1.61 -1.93 -0.09
C GLN A 73 -0.17 -1.63 0.35
N ILE A 74 0.06 -0.45 0.92
CA ILE A 74 1.35 -0.09 1.49
C ILE A 74 1.66 -1.02 2.68
N LEU A 75 2.83 -1.65 2.62
CA LEU A 75 3.37 -2.44 3.73
C LEU A 75 4.27 -1.55 4.58
N THR A 76 3.85 -1.26 5.82
CA THR A 76 4.71 -0.50 6.71
C THR A 76 5.89 -1.33 7.18
N ARG A 77 7.06 -0.72 7.30
CA ARG A 77 8.28 -1.36 7.79
C ARG A 77 8.05 -2.03 9.16
N SER A 78 7.32 -1.38 10.04
CA SER A 78 7.00 -1.90 11.37
C SER A 78 6.20 -3.20 11.32
N VAL A 79 5.17 -3.29 10.47
CA VAL A 79 4.37 -4.51 10.29
C VAL A 79 5.24 -5.63 9.72
N GLN A 80 6.07 -5.32 8.73
CA GLN A 80 6.96 -6.30 8.12
C GLN A 80 7.96 -6.85 9.14
N GLU A 81 8.69 -5.99 9.84
CA GLU A 81 9.70 -6.40 10.83
C GLU A 81 9.09 -7.20 12.00
N GLN A 82 7.92 -6.77 12.51
CA GLN A 82 7.23 -7.50 13.58
C GLN A 82 6.77 -8.88 13.11
N PHE A 83 6.24 -8.97 11.89
CA PHE A 83 5.75 -10.24 11.34
C PHE A 83 6.90 -11.22 11.12
N GLU A 84 7.95 -10.80 10.44
CA GLU A 84 9.14 -11.63 10.18
C GLU A 84 9.85 -12.06 11.47
N LYS A 85 9.91 -11.15 12.46
CA LYS A 85 10.46 -11.50 13.78
C LYS A 85 9.63 -12.56 14.50
N ARG A 86 8.29 -12.45 14.45
CA ARG A 86 7.38 -13.35 15.16
C ARG A 86 7.25 -14.72 14.51
N PHE A 87 7.05 -14.74 13.18
CA PHE A 87 6.69 -15.96 12.46
C PHE A 87 7.86 -16.58 11.68
N LYS A 88 9.00 -15.88 11.58
CA LYS A 88 10.20 -16.32 10.86
C LYS A 88 9.97 -16.60 9.37
N VAL A 89 9.00 -15.93 8.77
CA VAL A 89 8.66 -16.03 7.35
C VAL A 89 8.99 -14.71 6.67
N PRO A 90 9.85 -14.69 5.64
CA PRO A 90 10.19 -13.48 4.90
C PRO A 90 9.00 -12.98 4.07
N ILE A 91 8.81 -11.66 4.04
CA ILE A 91 7.80 -11.01 3.23
C ILE A 91 8.46 -10.34 2.03
N PHE A 92 7.97 -10.64 0.84
CA PHE A 92 8.38 -10.01 -0.41
C PHE A 92 7.30 -9.03 -0.83
N GLU A 93 7.61 -7.74 -0.76
CA GLU A 93 6.71 -6.71 -1.23
C GLU A 93 6.77 -6.62 -2.75
N GLY A 94 5.61 -6.47 -3.38
CA GLY A 94 5.49 -6.29 -4.81
C GLY A 94 4.39 -5.31 -5.16
N TYR A 95 4.52 -4.70 -6.32
CA TYR A 95 3.60 -3.70 -6.84
C TYR A 95 3.13 -4.08 -8.23
N GLY A 96 1.89 -3.75 -8.50
CA GLY A 96 1.26 -3.90 -9.80
C GLY A 96 -0.20 -3.50 -9.76
N LEU A 97 -0.80 -3.47 -10.94
CA LEU A 97 -2.16 -3.01 -11.18
C LEU A 97 -2.93 -4.07 -11.98
N THR A 98 -4.23 -3.88 -12.10
CA THR A 98 -5.07 -4.71 -12.97
C THR A 98 -4.61 -4.59 -14.42
N GLU A 99 -4.25 -3.38 -14.83
CA GLU A 99 -3.75 -3.02 -16.15
C GLU A 99 -2.39 -3.65 -16.50
N THR A 100 -1.65 -4.12 -15.50
CA THR A 100 -0.36 -4.78 -15.66
C THR A 100 -0.38 -6.26 -15.27
N THR A 101 -1.55 -6.89 -15.29
CA THR A 101 -1.74 -8.33 -15.05
C THR A 101 -1.07 -8.80 -13.75
N SER A 102 -1.47 -8.23 -12.60
CA SER A 102 -0.95 -8.48 -11.25
C SER A 102 0.33 -7.71 -10.93
N PHE A 103 1.47 -8.37 -10.76
CA PHE A 103 2.71 -7.71 -10.37
C PHE A 103 3.54 -7.22 -11.57
N SER A 104 4.09 -6.02 -11.44
CA SER A 104 5.07 -5.45 -12.38
C SER A 104 6.48 -5.44 -11.79
N CYS A 105 6.57 -5.34 -10.46
CA CYS A 105 7.84 -5.49 -9.76
C CYS A 105 7.63 -6.24 -8.45
N ILE A 106 8.74 -6.76 -7.94
CA ILE A 106 8.77 -7.49 -6.66
C ILE A 106 10.13 -7.30 -6.03
N ASN A 107 10.17 -7.31 -4.71
CA ASN A 107 11.41 -7.25 -3.96
C ASN A 107 12.26 -8.50 -4.22
N ASN A 108 13.57 -8.32 -4.21
CA ASN A 108 14.52 -9.33 -4.67
C ASN A 108 14.49 -10.62 -3.86
N TYR A 109 14.77 -11.73 -4.55
CA TYR A 109 15.11 -13.01 -3.95
C TYR A 109 16.65 -13.25 -4.09
N PRO A 110 17.34 -13.85 -3.13
CA PRO A 110 16.84 -14.36 -1.83
C PRO A 110 16.47 -13.26 -0.84
N ALA A 111 15.91 -13.64 0.31
CA ALA A 111 15.34 -12.72 1.28
C ALA A 111 16.34 -11.65 1.79
N GLU A 112 17.63 -11.99 1.86
CA GLU A 112 18.71 -11.10 2.32
C GLU A 112 19.00 -9.98 1.31
N SER A 113 18.65 -10.17 0.04
CA SER A 113 18.86 -9.17 -1.03
C SER A 113 17.69 -8.18 -1.17
N ARG A 114 16.64 -8.31 -0.33
CA ARG A 114 15.50 -7.39 -0.35
C ARG A 114 15.90 -6.01 0.15
N LYS A 115 15.33 -5.01 -0.48
CA LYS A 115 15.41 -3.60 -0.02
C LYS A 115 14.11 -3.25 0.70
N ILE A 116 14.06 -3.42 2.02
CA ILE A 116 12.85 -3.16 2.83
C ILE A 116 12.39 -1.71 2.67
N GLY A 117 11.10 -1.51 2.39
CA GLY A 117 10.49 -0.22 2.10
C GLY A 117 10.50 0.14 0.60
N SER A 118 11.10 -0.70 -0.26
CA SER A 118 10.92 -0.61 -1.71
C SER A 118 9.86 -1.61 -2.19
N ILE A 119 9.23 -1.30 -3.31
CA ILE A 119 8.35 -2.22 -4.03
C ILE A 119 9.13 -3.18 -4.95
N GLY A 120 10.47 -3.12 -4.91
CA GLY A 120 11.38 -4.02 -5.60
C GLY A 120 11.81 -3.57 -6.99
N LYS A 121 12.20 -4.54 -7.82
CA LYS A 121 12.68 -4.34 -9.19
C LYS A 121 11.69 -4.88 -10.20
N PRO A 122 11.69 -4.37 -11.45
CA PRO A 122 10.83 -4.87 -12.52
C PRO A 122 10.99 -6.37 -12.74
N LEU A 123 9.88 -7.04 -13.08
CA LEU A 123 9.92 -8.41 -13.53
C LEU A 123 10.53 -8.50 -14.95
N GLN A 124 11.08 -9.64 -15.32
CA GLN A 124 11.72 -9.85 -16.64
C GLN A 124 10.78 -9.64 -17.83
N ILE A 125 9.46 -9.69 -17.61
CA ILE A 125 8.43 -9.56 -18.66
C ILE A 125 8.05 -8.11 -18.94
N ASN A 126 8.52 -7.15 -18.15
CA ASN A 126 8.21 -5.73 -18.29
C ASN A 126 9.42 -4.85 -17.99
N GLU A 127 9.25 -3.58 -18.35
CA GLU A 127 10.14 -2.49 -17.96
C GLU A 127 9.34 -1.49 -17.13
N MET A 128 10.02 -0.85 -16.19
CA MET A 128 9.47 0.25 -15.41
C MET A 128 10.43 1.44 -15.45
N SER A 129 9.86 2.63 -15.49
CA SER A 129 10.61 3.88 -15.40
C SER A 129 9.86 4.90 -14.56
N ILE A 130 10.57 5.92 -14.11
CA ILE A 130 10.00 7.11 -13.48
C ILE A 130 10.03 8.23 -14.53
N LEU A 131 8.86 8.71 -14.91
CA LEU A 131 8.72 9.73 -15.95
C LEU A 131 8.16 11.03 -15.37
N ASP A 132 8.60 12.14 -15.98
CA ASP A 132 8.04 13.46 -15.72
C ASP A 132 6.73 13.71 -16.52
N GLU A 133 6.22 14.95 -16.49
CA GLU A 133 4.99 15.32 -17.19
C GLU A 133 5.14 15.29 -18.72
N ASP A 134 6.37 15.46 -19.24
CA ASP A 134 6.72 15.38 -20.65
C ASP A 134 7.04 13.95 -21.11
N SER A 135 6.82 12.95 -20.23
CA SER A 135 7.13 11.53 -20.46
C SER A 135 8.62 11.27 -20.71
N GLN A 136 9.49 12.09 -20.14
CA GLN A 136 10.93 11.86 -20.13
C GLN A 136 11.35 11.15 -18.84
N GLU A 137 12.32 10.24 -18.95
CA GLU A 137 12.87 9.56 -17.78
C GLU A 137 13.65 10.54 -16.90
N VAL A 138 13.34 10.54 -15.60
CA VAL A 138 14.02 11.37 -14.61
C VAL A 138 15.27 10.67 -14.07
N GLU A 139 16.17 11.44 -13.47
CA GLU A 139 17.37 10.92 -12.82
C GLU A 139 17.03 10.07 -11.59
N GLU A 140 18.02 9.32 -11.12
CA GLU A 140 17.90 8.50 -9.90
C GLU A 140 17.54 9.36 -8.68
N ASN A 141 16.66 8.81 -7.85
CA ASN A 141 16.12 9.46 -6.66
C ASN A 141 15.28 10.71 -6.89
N ILE A 142 15.02 11.07 -8.14
CA ILE A 142 14.04 12.12 -8.48
C ILE A 142 12.64 11.49 -8.54
N GLU A 143 11.66 12.22 -8.04
CA GLU A 143 10.26 11.82 -8.05
C GLU A 143 9.59 12.05 -9.40
N GLY A 144 8.75 11.12 -9.80
CA GLY A 144 7.92 11.20 -11.00
C GLY A 144 6.85 10.11 -11.02
N GLU A 145 6.17 10.00 -12.14
CA GLU A 145 5.14 8.98 -12.34
C GLU A 145 5.78 7.62 -12.62
N ILE A 146 5.32 6.57 -11.90
CA ILE A 146 5.71 5.19 -12.18
C ILE A 146 5.03 4.75 -13.47
N CYS A 147 5.81 4.50 -14.51
CA CYS A 147 5.33 4.06 -15.81
C CYS A 147 5.83 2.67 -16.14
N ILE A 148 4.99 1.89 -16.83
CA ILE A 148 5.22 0.46 -17.05
C ILE A 148 4.96 0.14 -18.52
N ARG A 149 5.82 -0.68 -19.13
CA ARG A 149 5.59 -1.26 -20.45
C ARG A 149 6.02 -2.71 -20.48
N GLY A 150 5.41 -3.52 -21.32
CA GLY A 150 5.77 -4.94 -21.47
C GLY A 150 4.60 -5.81 -21.82
N TYR A 151 4.87 -7.11 -21.92
CA TYR A 151 3.88 -8.10 -22.34
C TYR A 151 2.72 -8.32 -21.36
N ASN A 152 2.90 -7.93 -20.09
CA ASN A 152 1.88 -8.00 -19.06
C ASN A 152 0.95 -6.77 -19.03
N VAL A 153 1.24 -5.74 -19.82
CA VAL A 153 0.46 -4.50 -19.85
C VAL A 153 -0.71 -4.63 -20.82
N ALA A 154 -1.91 -4.28 -20.37
CA ALA A 154 -3.11 -4.25 -21.20
C ALA A 154 -2.96 -3.25 -22.34
N SER A 155 -3.62 -3.51 -23.47
CA SER A 155 -3.62 -2.61 -24.62
C SER A 155 -4.54 -1.40 -24.48
N GLY A 156 -5.39 -1.37 -23.45
CA GLY A 156 -6.32 -0.26 -23.20
C GLY A 156 -7.58 -0.69 -22.44
N TYR A 157 -8.48 0.25 -22.19
CA TYR A 157 -9.78 0.01 -21.58
C TYR A 157 -10.87 -0.17 -22.65
N LEU A 158 -11.75 -1.15 -22.46
CA LEU A 158 -12.83 -1.41 -23.39
C LEU A 158 -13.86 -0.28 -23.36
N GLY A 159 -14.16 0.31 -24.53
CA GLY A 159 -15.20 1.31 -24.68
C GLY A 159 -14.92 2.70 -24.10
N ASP A 160 -13.69 2.98 -23.64
CA ASP A 160 -13.33 4.26 -23.06
C ASP A 160 -12.32 5.05 -23.92
N THR A 161 -12.71 6.26 -24.32
CA THR A 161 -11.83 7.20 -25.05
C THR A 161 -10.75 7.81 -24.13
N LYS A 162 -10.93 7.77 -22.81
CA LYS A 162 -9.92 8.20 -21.81
C LYS A 162 -8.70 7.30 -21.76
N THR A 163 -8.79 6.12 -22.33
CA THR A 163 -7.71 5.14 -22.49
C THR A 163 -6.42 5.78 -23.03
N ASN A 164 -6.53 6.69 -23.97
CA ASN A 164 -5.39 7.35 -24.61
C ASN A 164 -4.50 8.15 -23.65
N HIS A 165 -5.05 8.59 -22.50
CA HIS A 165 -4.25 9.31 -21.49
C HIS A 165 -3.42 8.38 -20.61
N ALA A 166 -3.91 7.18 -20.33
CA ALA A 166 -3.18 6.21 -19.52
C ALA A 166 -2.15 5.42 -20.34
N PHE A 167 -2.47 5.11 -21.60
CA PHE A 167 -1.58 4.38 -22.50
C PHE A 167 -1.07 5.33 -23.59
N ARG A 168 0.05 6.01 -23.33
CA ARG A 168 0.65 6.98 -24.26
C ARG A 168 2.16 6.84 -24.32
N ASN A 169 2.76 7.27 -25.42
CA ASN A 169 4.21 7.27 -25.63
C ASN A 169 4.88 5.89 -25.39
N GLY A 170 4.14 4.79 -25.62
CA GLY A 170 4.64 3.43 -25.40
C GLY A 170 4.66 2.97 -23.94
N TRP A 171 4.12 3.77 -23.01
CA TRP A 171 4.04 3.46 -21.59
C TRP A 171 2.59 3.45 -21.08
N PHE A 172 2.34 2.60 -20.12
CA PHE A 172 1.19 2.72 -19.25
C PHE A 172 1.54 3.64 -18.08
N HIS A 173 0.87 4.76 -18.00
CA HIS A 173 0.97 5.76 -16.94
C HIS A 173 0.05 5.36 -15.80
N SER A 174 0.63 4.91 -14.70
CA SER A 174 -0.12 4.29 -13.60
C SER A 174 -0.94 5.27 -12.76
N GLY A 175 -0.61 6.55 -12.80
CA GLY A 175 -1.09 7.56 -11.86
C GLY A 175 -0.49 7.43 -10.47
N ASP A 176 0.48 6.55 -10.28
CA ASP A 176 1.21 6.34 -9.05
C ASP A 176 2.57 7.05 -9.12
N TYR A 177 2.95 7.76 -8.07
CA TYR A 177 4.20 8.50 -7.97
C TYR A 177 5.20 7.75 -7.11
N GLY A 178 6.46 7.87 -7.49
CA GLY A 178 7.55 7.23 -6.79
C GLY A 178 8.91 7.69 -7.29
N ARG A 179 9.95 6.97 -6.93
CA ARG A 179 11.32 7.17 -7.40
C ARG A 179 12.01 5.84 -7.62
N ARG A 180 13.12 5.86 -8.33
CA ARG A 180 14.04 4.72 -8.49
C ARG A 180 15.39 5.07 -7.86
N ASP A 181 15.99 4.14 -7.10
CA ASP A 181 17.36 4.32 -6.59
C ASP A 181 18.42 3.82 -7.60
N GLY A 182 19.69 4.11 -7.31
CA GLY A 182 20.82 3.70 -8.15
C GLY A 182 21.02 2.19 -8.27
N ASP A 183 20.43 1.40 -7.39
CA ASP A 183 20.42 -0.07 -7.48
C ASP A 183 19.26 -0.58 -8.34
N GLY A 184 18.38 0.30 -8.83
CA GLY A 184 17.20 -0.02 -9.65
C GLY A 184 15.98 -0.48 -8.85
N ASN A 185 15.92 -0.23 -7.54
CA ASN A 185 14.72 -0.49 -6.75
C ASN A 185 13.77 0.69 -6.86
N PHE A 186 12.47 0.39 -6.99
CA PHE A 186 11.40 1.37 -7.03
C PHE A 186 10.81 1.58 -5.64
N TYR A 187 10.40 2.81 -5.36
CA TYR A 187 9.73 3.22 -4.12
C TYR A 187 8.42 3.90 -4.47
N PHE A 188 7.34 3.41 -3.91
CA PHE A 188 6.01 3.99 -4.07
C PHE A 188 5.80 5.10 -3.03
N HIS A 189 5.41 6.29 -3.47
CA HIS A 189 5.15 7.44 -2.59
C HIS A 189 3.65 7.71 -2.43
N GLY A 190 2.86 7.48 -3.46
CA GLY A 190 1.42 7.72 -3.41
C GLY A 190 0.79 7.84 -4.77
N ARG A 191 -0.51 8.18 -4.79
CA ARG A 191 -1.24 8.42 -6.03
C ARG A 191 -1.25 9.91 -6.38
N LYS A 192 -1.19 10.23 -7.68
CA LYS A 192 -1.33 11.59 -8.21
C LYS A 192 -2.64 12.23 -7.73
N ASP A 193 -3.75 11.48 -7.77
CA ASP A 193 -5.08 11.98 -7.39
C ASP A 193 -5.21 12.32 -5.90
N SER A 194 -4.34 11.78 -5.05
CA SER A 194 -4.33 12.02 -3.61
C SER A 194 -3.25 12.99 -3.15
N LEU A 195 -2.41 13.45 -4.07
CA LEU A 195 -1.35 14.42 -3.79
C LEU A 195 -1.95 15.67 -3.13
N ILE A 196 -1.33 16.15 -2.07
CA ILE A 196 -1.66 17.38 -1.37
C ILE A 196 -0.60 18.41 -1.75
N ILE A 197 -1.04 19.53 -2.31
CA ILE A 197 -0.12 20.64 -2.68
C ILE A 197 -0.20 21.69 -1.58
N LYS A 198 0.76 21.65 -0.67
CA LYS A 198 0.81 22.55 0.49
C LYS A 198 1.89 23.61 0.30
N GLY A 199 1.46 24.83 -0.02
CA GLY A 199 2.40 25.95 -0.21
C GLY A 199 3.39 25.74 -1.37
N GLY A 200 2.99 25.00 -2.39
CA GLY A 200 3.85 24.61 -3.53
C GLY A 200 4.64 23.32 -3.32
N GLU A 201 4.62 22.74 -2.12
CA GLU A 201 5.31 21.50 -1.83
C GLU A 201 4.39 20.28 -1.96
N ASN A 202 4.89 19.23 -2.59
CA ASN A 202 4.19 17.97 -2.76
C ASN A 202 4.21 17.16 -1.46
N VAL A 203 3.03 16.80 -0.96
CA VAL A 203 2.88 15.93 0.20
C VAL A 203 2.04 14.72 -0.18
N TYR A 204 2.63 13.55 -0.08
CA TYR A 204 1.93 12.29 -0.31
C TYR A 204 1.29 11.81 0.98
N PRO A 205 -0.05 11.60 1.01
CA PRO A 205 -0.76 11.10 2.18
C PRO A 205 -0.12 9.88 2.83
N ALA A 206 0.36 8.96 1.99
CA ALA A 206 0.99 7.72 2.41
C ALA A 206 2.20 7.90 3.33
N GLU A 207 2.97 8.98 3.17
CA GLU A 207 4.12 9.23 4.05
C GLU A 207 3.69 9.50 5.50
N LEU A 208 2.67 10.33 5.67
CA LEU A 208 2.13 10.61 7.01
C LEU A 208 1.33 9.43 7.55
N GLU A 209 0.58 8.72 6.69
CA GLU A 209 -0.11 7.49 7.05
C GLU A 209 0.87 6.45 7.59
N ASN A 210 2.00 6.23 6.94
CA ASN A 210 3.05 5.33 7.39
C ASN A 210 3.61 5.72 8.76
N VAL A 211 3.80 7.01 9.02
CA VAL A 211 4.24 7.50 10.33
C VAL A 211 3.18 7.20 11.40
N LEU A 212 1.90 7.48 11.11
CA LEU A 212 0.80 7.25 12.05
C LEU A 212 0.58 5.76 12.34
N TYR A 213 0.64 4.89 11.32
CA TYR A 213 0.53 3.43 11.50
C TYR A 213 1.63 2.82 12.39
N ASN A 214 2.77 3.50 12.57
CA ASN A 214 3.80 3.07 13.51
C ASN A 214 3.44 3.36 14.99
N HIS A 215 2.34 4.05 15.26
CA HIS A 215 1.85 4.22 16.64
C HIS A 215 1.11 2.96 17.10
N PRO A 216 1.45 2.38 18.28
CA PRO A 216 0.89 1.09 18.72
C PRO A 216 -0.63 1.11 18.88
N ASP A 217 -1.20 2.25 19.24
CA ASP A 217 -2.62 2.40 19.53
C ASP A 217 -3.45 2.88 18.33
N ILE A 218 -2.87 3.07 17.16
CA ILE A 218 -3.61 3.39 15.94
C ILE A 218 -4.05 2.09 15.26
N ASP A 219 -5.37 1.98 14.99
CA ASP A 219 -5.98 0.88 14.24
C ASP A 219 -5.97 1.18 12.75
N GLU A 220 -6.48 2.36 12.36
CA GLU A 220 -6.54 2.81 10.98
C GLU A 220 -6.28 4.31 10.90
N CYS A 221 -5.72 4.74 9.77
CA CYS A 221 -5.64 6.17 9.46
C CYS A 221 -5.81 6.43 7.96
N ALA A 222 -6.23 7.64 7.64
CA ALA A 222 -6.29 8.16 6.29
C ALA A 222 -5.97 9.66 6.29
N VAL A 223 -5.15 10.10 5.35
CA VAL A 223 -4.71 11.49 5.25
C VAL A 223 -5.28 12.13 3.99
N ILE A 224 -5.82 13.34 4.13
CA ILE A 224 -6.38 14.11 3.02
C ILE A 224 -5.87 15.54 3.02
N GLY A 225 -5.87 16.16 1.84
CA GLY A 225 -5.76 17.61 1.68
C GLY A 225 -7.08 18.28 2.05
N ILE A 226 -6.99 19.35 2.81
CA ILE A 226 -8.09 20.24 3.17
C ILE A 226 -7.79 21.65 2.70
N PRO A 227 -8.79 22.46 2.32
CA PRO A 227 -8.55 23.83 1.89
C PRO A 227 -7.82 24.67 2.95
N ASP A 228 -6.89 25.50 2.51
CA ASP A 228 -6.16 26.47 3.35
C ASP A 228 -5.96 27.78 2.57
N GLU A 229 -6.38 28.91 3.16
CA GLU A 229 -6.37 30.21 2.48
C GLU A 229 -4.97 30.71 2.09
N LEU A 230 -3.94 30.32 2.84
CA LEU A 230 -2.56 30.76 2.61
C LEU A 230 -1.75 29.77 1.80
N LEU A 231 -1.98 28.47 2.00
CA LEU A 231 -1.16 27.42 1.44
C LEU A 231 -1.84 26.65 0.29
N GLY A 232 -3.06 27.04 -0.08
CA GLY A 232 -3.91 26.32 -1.03
C GLY A 232 -4.51 25.07 -0.40
N GLU A 233 -3.68 24.12 0.02
CA GLU A 233 -4.09 22.96 0.81
C GLU A 233 -3.27 22.82 2.09
N ASN A 234 -3.86 22.17 3.09
CA ASN A 234 -3.18 21.72 4.29
C ASN A 234 -3.54 20.25 4.59
N ILE A 235 -2.88 19.66 5.55
CA ILE A 235 -2.96 18.21 5.81
C ILE A 235 -3.91 17.95 6.96
N CYS A 236 -4.89 17.04 6.76
CA CYS A 236 -5.77 16.52 7.79
C CYS A 236 -5.66 14.99 7.83
N ALA A 237 -5.44 14.44 9.02
CA ALA A 237 -5.46 12.99 9.23
C ALA A 237 -6.74 12.57 9.97
N PHE A 238 -7.43 11.56 9.46
CA PHE A 238 -8.47 10.82 10.17
C PHE A 238 -7.84 9.60 10.80
N VAL A 239 -8.04 9.40 12.10
CA VAL A 239 -7.39 8.33 12.85
C VAL A 239 -8.43 7.56 13.66
N LYS A 240 -8.40 6.23 13.54
CA LYS A 240 -9.14 5.30 14.39
C LYS A 240 -8.19 4.71 15.43
N ILE A 241 -8.58 4.80 16.70
CA ILE A 241 -7.79 4.33 17.82
C ILE A 241 -8.24 2.93 18.25
N LYS A 242 -7.30 2.07 18.62
CA LYS A 242 -7.57 0.71 19.10
C LYS A 242 -8.22 0.68 20.48
N GLY A 243 -9.26 -0.11 20.62
CA GLY A 243 -9.84 -0.48 21.92
C GLY A 243 -10.19 0.71 22.80
N LYS A 244 -9.62 0.72 24.03
CA LYS A 244 -9.86 1.77 25.05
C LYS A 244 -8.69 2.75 25.17
N ALA A 245 -7.75 2.77 24.24
CA ALA A 245 -6.65 3.72 24.27
C ALA A 245 -7.22 5.15 24.25
N GLN A 246 -6.59 6.04 25.00
CA GLN A 246 -6.96 7.44 25.05
C GLN A 246 -5.81 8.25 24.44
N LEU A 247 -6.02 8.72 23.23
CA LEU A 247 -5.09 9.59 22.53
C LEU A 247 -5.80 10.90 22.18
N THR A 248 -5.07 11.99 22.31
CA THR A 248 -5.53 13.31 21.85
C THR A 248 -4.90 13.69 20.52
N GLU A 249 -5.48 14.66 19.83
CA GLU A 249 -4.86 15.27 18.65
C GLU A 249 -3.42 15.72 18.93
N ASN A 250 -3.19 16.34 20.11
CA ASN A 250 -1.88 16.84 20.49
C ASN A 250 -0.84 15.72 20.70
N ASP A 251 -1.25 14.56 21.23
CA ASP A 251 -0.36 13.42 21.40
C ASP A 251 0.10 12.88 20.04
N LEU A 252 -0.83 12.78 19.11
CA LEU A 252 -0.53 12.32 17.75
C LEU A 252 0.32 13.34 16.97
N LYS A 253 0.06 14.65 17.14
CA LYS A 253 0.92 15.70 16.56
C LYS A 253 2.35 15.63 17.11
N LYS A 254 2.50 15.47 18.44
CA LYS A 254 3.81 15.26 19.07
C LYS A 254 4.50 14.01 18.55
N PHE A 255 3.76 12.91 18.35
CA PHE A 255 4.30 11.68 17.81
C PHE A 255 4.86 11.86 16.39
N CYS A 256 4.21 12.68 15.55
CA CYS A 256 4.65 12.98 14.19
C CYS A 256 5.86 13.92 14.16
N LYS A 257 6.03 14.80 15.16
CA LYS A 257 6.94 15.97 15.14
C LYS A 257 8.39 15.64 14.76
N ASN A 258 8.93 14.49 15.16
CA ASN A 258 10.33 14.12 14.91
C ASN A 258 10.46 12.97 13.90
N LYS A 259 9.37 12.60 13.24
CA LYS A 259 9.30 11.45 12.34
C LYS A 259 8.98 11.81 10.89
N ILE A 260 8.52 13.04 10.68
CA ILE A 260 8.24 13.60 9.36
C ILE A 260 8.63 15.07 9.34
N THR A 261 9.05 15.56 8.19
CA THR A 261 9.43 16.97 7.98
C THR A 261 8.30 17.93 8.38
N SER A 262 8.65 19.11 8.84
CA SER A 262 7.69 20.06 9.43
C SER A 262 6.56 20.45 8.48
N TYR A 263 6.83 20.66 7.19
CA TYR A 263 5.79 21.02 6.22
C TYR A 263 4.81 19.87 5.93
N LYS A 264 5.22 18.61 6.12
CA LYS A 264 4.39 17.41 5.98
C LYS A 264 3.59 17.07 7.24
N GLN A 265 3.77 17.83 8.34
CA GLN A 265 3.01 17.59 9.56
C GLN A 265 1.54 17.99 9.40
N PRO A 266 0.60 17.24 10.03
CA PRO A 266 -0.82 17.52 9.93
C PRO A 266 -1.20 18.80 10.67
N LYS A 267 -1.96 19.67 10.02
CA LYS A 267 -2.62 20.81 10.65
C LYS A 267 -3.70 20.34 11.63
N LYS A 268 -4.45 19.30 11.24
CA LYS A 268 -5.56 18.75 12.01
C LYS A 268 -5.49 17.22 12.04
N ILE A 269 -5.79 16.65 13.21
CA ILE A 269 -5.99 15.20 13.36
C ILE A 269 -7.37 14.97 13.97
N ILE A 270 -8.21 14.24 13.26
CA ILE A 270 -9.58 13.92 13.66
C ILE A 270 -9.61 12.49 14.14
N ILE A 271 -9.91 12.29 15.41
CA ILE A 271 -10.07 10.97 16.01
C ILE A 271 -11.51 10.52 15.76
N ILE A 272 -11.71 9.58 14.84
CA ILE A 272 -13.06 9.18 14.41
C ILE A 272 -13.83 8.46 15.51
N ASN A 273 -13.17 7.86 16.50
CA ASN A 273 -13.83 7.26 17.68
C ASN A 273 -14.68 8.27 18.47
N ASN A 274 -14.41 9.56 18.31
CA ASN A 274 -15.14 10.63 18.99
C ASN A 274 -16.27 11.25 18.14
N LEU A 275 -16.47 10.74 16.92
CA LEU A 275 -17.49 11.23 16.00
C LEU A 275 -18.76 10.37 16.09
N VAL A 276 -19.91 11.02 15.94
CA VAL A 276 -21.21 10.33 15.94
C VAL A 276 -21.52 9.75 14.55
N ASP A 277 -21.15 10.50 13.51
CA ASP A 277 -21.58 10.21 12.13
C ASP A 277 -20.52 9.48 11.29
N LEU A 278 -19.32 9.25 11.84
CA LEU A 278 -18.23 8.55 11.15
C LEU A 278 -17.54 7.58 12.10
N ASN A 279 -18.02 6.33 12.13
CA ASN A 279 -17.48 5.29 13.01
C ASN A 279 -16.32 4.49 12.41
N GLU A 280 -16.12 4.57 11.09
CA GLU A 280 -15.08 3.85 10.35
C GLU A 280 -14.55 4.69 9.19
N ILE A 281 -13.28 4.49 8.84
CA ILE A 281 -12.72 5.06 7.62
C ILE A 281 -13.45 4.44 6.41
N PRO A 282 -14.07 5.26 5.53
CA PRO A 282 -14.83 4.75 4.40
C PRO A 282 -13.99 3.92 3.45
N LYS A 283 -14.46 2.72 3.12
CA LYS A 283 -13.79 1.79 2.20
C LYS A 283 -14.72 1.30 1.10
N GLY A 284 -14.14 1.03 -0.04
CA GLY A 284 -14.83 0.37 -1.15
C GLY A 284 -14.99 -1.15 -0.93
N PRO A 285 -15.65 -1.85 -1.86
CA PRO A 285 -15.82 -3.31 -1.79
C PRO A 285 -14.49 -4.08 -1.71
N THR A 286 -13.43 -3.50 -2.25
CA THR A 286 -12.06 -4.04 -2.26
C THR A 286 -11.26 -3.66 -1.01
N LYS A 287 -11.90 -3.08 0.02
CA LYS A 287 -11.28 -2.59 1.25
C LYS A 287 -10.28 -1.43 1.06
N LYS A 288 -10.19 -0.84 -0.12
CA LYS A 288 -9.42 0.39 -0.37
C LYS A 288 -10.15 1.60 0.21
N ILE A 289 -9.38 2.52 0.84
CA ILE A 289 -9.90 3.77 1.42
C ILE A 289 -10.51 4.64 0.32
N LEU A 290 -11.69 5.20 0.60
CA LEU A 290 -12.40 6.13 -0.27
C LEU A 290 -12.10 7.57 0.16
N TYR A 291 -10.93 8.08 -0.19
CA TYR A 291 -10.45 9.42 0.18
C TYR A 291 -11.43 10.54 -0.21
N ARG A 292 -12.11 10.39 -1.36
CA ARG A 292 -13.14 11.33 -1.79
C ARG A 292 -14.27 11.48 -0.76
N LYS A 293 -14.74 10.38 -0.18
CA LYS A 293 -15.78 10.42 0.87
C LYS A 293 -15.29 11.13 2.14
N LEU A 294 -14.02 10.98 2.51
CA LEU A 294 -13.43 11.71 3.63
C LEU A 294 -13.32 13.22 3.34
N LYS A 295 -12.95 13.59 2.11
CA LYS A 295 -12.93 15.01 1.69
C LYS A 295 -14.35 15.61 1.71
N GLU A 296 -15.36 14.88 1.24
CA GLU A 296 -16.77 15.28 1.29
C GLU A 296 -17.26 15.41 2.74
N TYR A 297 -16.95 14.43 3.59
CA TYR A 297 -17.28 14.47 5.02
C TYR A 297 -16.65 15.70 5.71
N TYR A 298 -15.36 15.95 5.47
CA TYR A 298 -14.67 17.11 6.06
C TYR A 298 -15.35 18.43 5.67
N ARG A 299 -15.68 18.61 4.38
CA ARG A 299 -16.34 19.83 3.88
C ARG A 299 -17.72 20.08 4.50
N ASN A 300 -18.42 19.02 4.86
CA ASN A 300 -19.80 19.11 5.40
C ASN A 300 -19.82 19.27 6.93
N SER A 301 -18.74 18.92 7.63
CA SER A 301 -18.71 18.83 9.09
C SER A 301 -17.80 19.87 9.75
N PHE A 302 -16.90 20.47 8.99
CA PHE A 302 -15.89 21.41 9.47
C PHE A 302 -15.75 22.63 8.56
#